data_7b38d53367039086b787a3269a14ac4d
#
_entry.id   7b38d53367039086b787a3269a14ac4d
#
_cell.length_a   1.000
_cell.length_b   1.000
_cell.length_c   1.000
_cell.angle_alpha   90.00
_cell.angle_beta   90.00
_cell.angle_gamma   90.00
#
_symmetry.space_group_name_H-M   'P 1'
#
loop_
_entity.id
_entity.type
_entity.pdbx_description
1 polymer ?
#
loop_
_entity_poly.entity_id
_entity_poly.type
_entity_poly.pdbx_seq_one_letter_code
_entity_poly.pdbx_strand_id
1 'polypeptide(L)'
;FASNCSVCHGSDAKGAYGFPNLTDNDWRWGGEPETLKASIMNGRHGVMPAWAEVLGEQGVADVAAFVLTNLDGRRLPEGINADPAKGKVIFASSCVACHGPEGKGTPAMGAPNLTHPQAFIYGSSFAQLQQTIRYGRQGQMPAQAQLQGNDRVHLLAAYVYSLSHSPEAGEKAD
;
A
#
# COMPACT_ATOMS: atom_id res chain seq x y z
N PHE A 1 -20.02 -8.94 -2.70
CA PHE A 1 -19.11 -8.00 -2.05
C PHE A 1 -19.64 -7.62 -0.65
N ALA A 2 -20.84 -7.10 -0.57
CA ALA A 2 -21.41 -6.54 0.67
C ALA A 2 -21.37 -7.48 1.89
N SER A 3 -21.58 -8.78 1.70
CA SER A 3 -21.67 -9.74 2.81
C SER A 3 -20.33 -10.18 3.39
N ASN A 4 -19.24 -10.18 2.58
CA ASN A 4 -17.98 -10.83 2.97
C ASN A 4 -16.76 -9.93 2.82
N CYS A 5 -16.80 -8.91 1.94
CA CYS A 5 -15.65 -8.09 1.61
C CYS A 5 -15.72 -6.72 2.30
N SER A 6 -16.94 -6.17 2.45
CA SER A 6 -17.16 -4.83 2.99
C SER A 6 -16.72 -4.68 4.44
N VAL A 7 -16.67 -5.76 5.21
CA VAL A 7 -16.21 -5.74 6.62
C VAL A 7 -14.76 -5.25 6.75
N CYS A 8 -13.94 -5.51 5.73
CA CYS A 8 -12.55 -5.06 5.68
C CYS A 8 -12.37 -3.86 4.73
N HIS A 9 -12.98 -3.94 3.53
CA HIS A 9 -12.76 -2.95 2.48
C HIS A 9 -13.75 -1.77 2.49
N GLY A 10 -14.66 -1.71 3.47
CA GLY A 10 -15.71 -0.70 3.52
C GLY A 10 -16.89 -1.02 2.61
N SER A 11 -18.07 -0.47 2.94
CA SER A 11 -19.28 -0.66 2.12
C SER A 11 -19.20 0.06 0.78
N ASP A 12 -18.39 1.10 0.69
CA ASP A 12 -18.07 1.87 -0.50
C ASP A 12 -16.78 1.39 -1.21
N ALA A 13 -16.18 0.31 -0.73
CA ALA A 13 -14.94 -0.28 -1.22
C ALA A 13 -13.70 0.65 -1.14
N LYS A 14 -13.76 1.77 -0.42
CA LYS A 14 -12.64 2.73 -0.28
C LYS A 14 -11.60 2.33 0.77
N GLY A 15 -11.75 1.14 1.34
CA GLY A 15 -10.83 0.63 2.34
C GLY A 15 -11.03 1.23 3.73
N ALA A 16 -10.10 0.91 4.62
CA ALA A 16 -10.00 1.42 5.97
C ALA A 16 -8.54 1.32 6.44
N TYR A 17 -8.24 1.74 7.66
CA TYR A 17 -6.90 1.58 8.22
C TYR A 17 -6.44 0.12 8.16
N GLY A 18 -5.36 -0.14 7.43
CA GLY A 18 -4.81 -1.48 7.18
C GLY A 18 -5.45 -2.25 6.01
N PHE A 19 -6.48 -1.69 5.36
CA PHE A 19 -7.17 -2.32 4.23
C PHE A 19 -7.16 -1.40 3.01
N PRO A 20 -6.80 -1.92 1.82
CA PRO A 20 -6.67 -1.10 0.62
C PRO A 20 -8.03 -0.58 0.12
N ASN A 21 -7.99 0.60 -0.49
CA ASN A 21 -9.03 1.13 -1.34
C ASN A 21 -9.07 0.28 -2.63
N LEU A 22 -10.24 -0.11 -3.07
CA LEU A 22 -10.47 -0.90 -4.28
C LEU A 22 -11.06 -0.06 -5.42
N THR A 23 -11.21 1.26 -5.21
CA THR A 23 -11.80 2.18 -6.19
C THR A 23 -10.76 3.07 -6.87
N ASP A 24 -9.49 2.98 -6.45
CA ASP A 24 -8.37 3.70 -7.05
C ASP A 24 -7.48 2.78 -7.91
N ASN A 25 -6.40 3.33 -8.45
CA ASN A 25 -5.44 2.62 -9.29
C ASN A 25 -4.14 2.24 -8.56
N ASP A 26 -4.09 2.38 -7.24
CA ASP A 26 -2.89 2.04 -6.44
C ASP A 26 -2.89 0.57 -5.99
N TRP A 27 -2.74 -0.33 -6.94
CA TRP A 27 -2.77 -1.76 -6.73
C TRP A 27 -1.42 -2.33 -6.28
N ARG A 28 -1.34 -2.79 -5.04
CA ARG A 28 -0.10 -3.39 -4.48
C ARG A 28 0.35 -4.67 -5.18
N TRP A 29 -0.59 -5.47 -5.63
CA TRP A 29 -0.35 -6.78 -6.26
C TRP A 29 -0.64 -6.78 -7.75
N GLY A 30 -1.00 -5.63 -8.31
CA GLY A 30 -1.45 -5.46 -9.66
C GLY A 30 -2.97 -5.42 -9.77
N GLY A 31 -3.47 -4.58 -10.69
CA GLY A 31 -4.90 -4.30 -10.92
C GLY A 31 -5.51 -5.02 -12.12
N GLU A 32 -4.73 -5.82 -12.85
CA GLU A 32 -5.22 -6.59 -13.99
C GLU A 32 -6.27 -7.62 -13.57
N PRO A 33 -7.31 -7.89 -14.40
CA PRO A 33 -8.42 -8.78 -14.04
C PRO A 33 -7.99 -10.14 -13.49
N GLU A 34 -7.01 -10.78 -14.12
CA GLU A 34 -6.51 -12.09 -13.69
C GLU A 34 -5.74 -12.00 -12.37
N THR A 35 -5.04 -10.89 -12.13
CA THR A 35 -4.34 -10.65 -10.86
C THR A 35 -5.31 -10.39 -9.72
N LEU A 36 -6.39 -9.64 -9.97
CA LEU A 36 -7.47 -9.43 -9.01
C LEU A 36 -8.16 -10.75 -8.66
N LYS A 37 -8.48 -11.57 -9.69
CA LYS A 37 -9.03 -12.90 -9.51
C LYS A 37 -8.11 -13.79 -8.68
N ALA A 38 -6.82 -13.83 -8.99
CA ALA A 38 -5.82 -14.57 -8.23
C ALA A 38 -5.72 -14.09 -6.78
N SER A 39 -5.81 -12.77 -6.54
CA SER A 39 -5.78 -12.17 -5.21
C SER A 39 -7.00 -12.59 -4.37
N ILE A 40 -8.19 -12.61 -4.95
CA ILE A 40 -9.40 -13.05 -4.27
C ILE A 40 -9.38 -14.57 -4.07
N MET A 41 -8.99 -15.32 -5.09
CA MET A 41 -8.94 -16.79 -5.06
C MET A 41 -8.02 -17.31 -3.95
N ASN A 42 -6.77 -16.85 -3.97
CA ASN A 42 -5.67 -17.42 -3.17
C ASN A 42 -5.35 -16.60 -1.91
N GLY A 43 -5.95 -15.42 -1.76
CA GLY A 43 -5.57 -14.46 -0.75
C GLY A 43 -4.20 -13.80 -1.03
N ARG A 44 -3.77 -12.95 -0.12
CA ARG A 44 -2.47 -12.27 -0.16
C ARG A 44 -1.86 -12.18 1.23
N HIS A 45 -0.56 -12.30 1.28
CA HIS A 45 0.22 -12.10 2.50
C HIS A 45 1.41 -11.21 2.18
N GLY A 46 1.43 -10.00 2.74
CA GLY A 46 2.51 -9.04 2.57
C GLY A 46 3.22 -8.79 3.89
N VAL A 47 4.54 -8.74 3.87
CA VAL A 47 5.37 -8.46 5.04
C VAL A 47 6.36 -7.35 4.70
N MET A 48 6.38 -6.30 5.49
CA MET A 48 7.46 -5.33 5.57
C MET A 48 8.18 -5.55 6.91
N PRO A 49 9.47 -5.88 6.93
CA PRO A 49 10.20 -6.09 8.17
C PRO A 49 10.30 -4.81 8.99
N ALA A 50 10.52 -4.95 10.30
CA ALA A 50 10.85 -3.85 11.21
C ALA A 50 12.31 -3.42 10.99
N TRP A 51 12.55 -2.12 11.01
CA TRP A 51 13.87 -1.55 10.72
C TRP A 51 14.50 -0.80 11.88
N ALA A 52 13.82 -0.66 13.03
CA ALA A 52 14.31 0.13 14.16
C ALA A 52 15.65 -0.36 14.70
N GLU A 53 15.83 -1.68 14.81
CA GLU A 53 17.06 -2.26 15.34
C GLU A 53 18.26 -2.06 14.40
N VAL A 54 18.01 -2.01 13.10
CA VAL A 54 19.05 -1.86 12.07
C VAL A 54 19.41 -0.39 11.84
N LEU A 55 18.42 0.49 11.80
CA LEU A 55 18.58 1.90 11.41
C LEU A 55 18.72 2.85 12.61
N GLY A 56 18.30 2.43 13.79
CA GLY A 56 18.12 3.32 14.93
C GLY A 56 17.00 4.35 14.71
N GLU A 57 16.66 5.09 15.77
CA GLU A 57 15.56 6.06 15.72
C GLU A 57 15.83 7.20 14.72
N GLN A 58 17.06 7.68 14.63
CA GLN A 58 17.42 8.74 13.67
C GLN A 58 17.34 8.24 12.23
N GLY A 59 17.84 7.03 11.93
CA GLY A 59 17.74 6.47 10.59
C GLY A 59 16.29 6.22 10.15
N VAL A 60 15.42 5.79 11.07
CA VAL A 60 13.97 5.69 10.82
C VAL A 60 13.38 7.06 10.51
N ALA A 61 13.75 8.11 11.25
CA ALA A 61 13.29 9.46 10.98
C ALA A 61 13.77 9.98 9.62
N ASP A 62 15.06 9.78 9.33
CA ASP A 62 15.67 10.26 8.07
C ASP A 62 15.05 9.61 6.85
N VAL A 63 14.85 8.28 6.85
CA VAL A 63 14.21 7.61 5.71
C VAL A 63 12.72 7.91 5.59
N ALA A 64 12.01 8.11 6.71
CA ALA A 64 10.62 8.59 6.69
C ALA A 64 10.52 10.00 6.09
N ALA A 65 11.46 10.88 6.41
CA ALA A 65 11.55 12.21 5.83
C ALA A 65 11.82 12.16 4.32
N PHE A 66 12.72 11.28 3.86
CA PHE A 66 12.96 11.07 2.43
C PHE A 66 11.72 10.59 1.70
N VAL A 67 11.01 9.59 2.23
CA VAL A 67 9.76 9.08 1.63
C VAL A 67 8.74 10.21 1.54
N LEU A 68 8.53 10.96 2.63
CA LEU A 68 7.55 12.04 2.68
C LEU A 68 7.87 13.16 1.67
N THR A 69 9.13 13.59 1.60
CA THR A 69 9.49 14.80 0.86
C THR A 69 9.90 14.54 -0.59
N ASN A 70 10.63 13.46 -0.84
CA ASN A 70 11.23 13.19 -2.16
C ASN A 70 10.43 12.22 -3.02
N LEU A 71 9.68 11.30 -2.40
CA LEU A 71 8.85 10.36 -3.14
C LEU A 71 7.40 10.85 -3.21
N ASP A 72 6.82 11.26 -2.08
CA ASP A 72 5.44 11.72 -1.97
C ASP A 72 5.28 13.25 -2.22
N GLY A 73 6.36 14.00 -2.25
CA GLY A 73 6.38 15.43 -2.59
C GLY A 73 5.81 16.38 -1.53
N ARG A 74 5.50 15.90 -0.33
CA ARG A 74 4.96 16.71 0.77
C ARG A 74 6.06 17.37 1.59
N ARG A 75 5.71 18.43 2.31
CA ARG A 75 6.65 19.13 3.19
C ARG A 75 6.83 18.38 4.50
N LEU A 76 8.07 18.36 4.99
CA LEU A 76 8.36 17.91 6.35
C LEU A 76 7.74 18.89 7.35
N PRO A 77 7.05 18.40 8.41
CA PRO A 77 6.51 19.27 9.46
C PRO A 77 7.63 20.06 10.16
N GLU A 78 7.32 21.29 10.59
CA GLU A 78 8.27 22.13 11.31
C GLU A 78 8.71 21.47 12.64
N GLY A 79 9.96 21.72 13.02
CA GLY A 79 10.54 21.19 14.26
C GLY A 79 10.97 19.73 14.21
N ILE A 80 10.81 19.06 13.07
CA ILE A 80 11.27 17.67 12.90
C ILE A 80 12.79 17.65 12.68
N ASN A 81 13.50 16.92 13.54
CA ASN A 81 14.91 16.64 13.37
C ASN A 81 15.12 15.37 12.52
N ALA A 82 15.09 15.54 11.20
CA ALA A 82 15.32 14.45 10.23
C ALA A 82 15.98 15.01 8.97
N ASP A 83 16.87 14.22 8.37
CA ASP A 83 17.64 14.59 7.17
C ASP A 83 17.23 13.73 5.97
N PRO A 84 16.42 14.26 5.02
CA PRO A 84 16.03 13.51 3.84
C PRO A 84 17.21 13.06 2.95
N ALA A 85 18.35 13.77 2.98
CA ALA A 85 19.52 13.37 2.19
C ALA A 85 20.17 12.10 2.74
N LYS A 86 20.25 11.95 4.07
CA LYS A 86 20.64 10.70 4.72
C LYS A 86 19.61 9.61 4.48
N GLY A 87 18.33 9.97 4.57
CA GLY A 87 17.22 9.08 4.26
C GLY A 87 17.29 8.47 2.86
N LYS A 88 17.71 9.25 1.87
CA LYS A 88 17.95 8.78 0.49
C LYS A 88 19.00 7.68 0.44
N VAL A 89 20.10 7.82 1.17
CA VAL A 89 21.17 6.82 1.23
C VAL A 89 20.66 5.52 1.85
N ILE A 90 19.90 5.63 2.97
CA ILE A 90 19.29 4.48 3.63
C ILE A 90 18.28 3.80 2.69
N PHE A 91 17.44 4.57 2.02
CA PHE A 91 16.45 4.04 1.07
C PHE A 91 17.13 3.24 -0.04
N ALA A 92 18.20 3.79 -0.62
CA ALA A 92 18.94 3.15 -1.71
C ALA A 92 19.60 1.81 -1.29
N SER A 93 20.02 1.69 -0.03
CA SER A 93 20.68 0.48 0.47
C SER A 93 19.72 -0.58 1.01
N SER A 94 18.58 -0.16 1.59
CA SER A 94 17.75 -1.04 2.42
C SER A 94 16.32 -1.21 1.91
N CYS A 95 15.79 -0.27 1.12
CA CYS A 95 14.36 -0.23 0.77
C CYS A 95 14.08 -0.53 -0.71
N VAL A 96 15.04 -0.23 -1.58
CA VAL A 96 14.92 -0.36 -3.04
C VAL A 96 14.60 -1.79 -3.48
N ALA A 97 15.09 -2.80 -2.78
CA ALA A 97 14.85 -4.21 -3.14
C ALA A 97 13.34 -4.53 -3.24
N CYS A 98 12.52 -3.92 -2.37
CA CYS A 98 11.08 -4.12 -2.36
C CYS A 98 10.32 -2.96 -3.03
N HIS A 99 10.73 -1.72 -2.76
CA HIS A 99 9.99 -0.54 -3.22
C HIS A 99 10.45 0.02 -4.57
N GLY A 100 11.51 -0.52 -5.15
CA GLY A 100 12.10 -0.01 -6.39
C GLY A 100 12.89 1.29 -6.19
N PRO A 101 13.77 1.64 -7.14
CA PRO A 101 14.65 2.81 -7.03
C PRO A 101 13.90 4.15 -7.04
N GLU A 102 12.73 4.18 -7.67
CA GLU A 102 11.85 5.35 -7.74
C GLU A 102 10.73 5.32 -6.68
N GLY A 103 10.70 4.30 -5.81
CA GLY A 103 9.66 4.14 -4.80
C GLY A 103 8.29 3.73 -5.35
N LYS A 104 8.18 3.33 -6.62
CA LYS A 104 6.92 2.96 -7.27
C LYS A 104 6.34 1.61 -6.83
N GLY A 105 7.07 0.91 -5.95
CA GLY A 105 6.66 -0.40 -5.49
C GLY A 105 7.02 -1.53 -6.45
N THR A 106 6.72 -2.75 -6.01
CA THR A 106 6.95 -3.97 -6.80
C THR A 106 5.76 -4.90 -6.64
N PRO A 107 4.83 -4.97 -7.62
CA PRO A 107 3.62 -5.77 -7.51
C PRO A 107 3.87 -7.24 -7.21
N ALA A 108 4.96 -7.83 -7.74
CA ALA A 108 5.30 -9.22 -7.45
C ALA A 108 5.56 -9.50 -5.95
N MET A 109 5.94 -8.48 -5.19
CA MET A 109 6.21 -8.54 -3.75
C MET A 109 5.08 -7.92 -2.90
N GLY A 110 4.09 -7.31 -3.52
CA GLY A 110 3.03 -6.56 -2.83
C GLY A 110 3.53 -5.31 -2.13
N ALA A 111 4.69 -4.79 -2.55
CA ALA A 111 5.25 -3.55 -2.02
C ALA A 111 4.51 -2.35 -2.61
N PRO A 112 4.01 -1.41 -1.77
CA PRO A 112 3.22 -0.28 -2.25
C PRO A 112 4.06 0.75 -2.99
N ASN A 113 3.39 1.50 -3.86
CA ASN A 113 3.88 2.74 -4.44
C ASN A 113 4.01 3.81 -3.35
N LEU A 114 5.21 4.33 -3.12
CA LEU A 114 5.50 5.33 -2.11
C LEU A 114 5.43 6.76 -2.64
N THR A 115 5.07 6.94 -3.93
CA THR A 115 4.94 8.26 -4.55
C THR A 115 3.51 8.81 -4.49
N HIS A 116 2.56 8.00 -4.00
CA HIS A 116 1.15 8.36 -3.89
C HIS A 116 0.65 8.20 -2.45
N PRO A 117 0.13 9.26 -1.80
CA PRO A 117 -0.41 9.18 -0.43
C PRO A 117 -1.52 8.13 -0.26
N GLN A 118 -2.30 7.87 -1.30
CA GLN A 118 -3.40 6.91 -1.32
C GLN A 118 -2.94 5.46 -1.12
N ALA A 119 -1.71 5.13 -1.54
CA ALA A 119 -1.15 3.80 -1.38
C ALA A 119 -0.79 3.43 0.08
N PHE A 120 -0.78 4.41 1.00
CA PHE A 120 -0.41 4.21 2.40
C PHE A 120 -1.61 3.79 3.27
N ILE A 121 -2.00 2.53 3.21
CA ILE A 121 -3.15 2.00 3.97
C ILE A 121 -3.03 2.12 5.50
N TYR A 122 -1.84 2.36 6.03
CA TYR A 122 -1.59 2.62 7.46
C TYR A 122 -1.41 4.11 7.77
N GLY A 123 -1.79 4.97 6.82
CA GLY A 123 -1.64 6.41 6.90
C GLY A 123 -0.27 6.91 6.44
N SER A 124 -0.26 8.14 5.97
CA SER A 124 0.85 8.77 5.27
C SER A 124 1.46 9.95 6.01
N SER A 125 1.03 10.28 7.25
CA SER A 125 1.69 11.30 8.04
C SER A 125 3.11 10.89 8.40
N PHE A 126 3.99 11.86 8.68
CA PHE A 126 5.37 11.57 9.08
C PHE A 126 5.46 10.56 10.24
N ALA A 127 4.62 10.74 11.27
CA ALA A 127 4.57 9.84 12.42
C ALA A 127 4.13 8.41 12.02
N GLN A 128 3.16 8.28 11.11
CA GLN A 128 2.68 6.97 10.62
C GLN A 128 3.72 6.29 9.73
N LEU A 129 4.46 7.04 8.92
CA LEU A 129 5.59 6.52 8.16
C LEU A 129 6.69 6.00 9.08
N GLN A 130 7.08 6.79 10.11
CA GLN A 130 8.03 6.32 11.10
C GLN A 130 7.55 5.05 11.80
N GLN A 131 6.30 4.99 12.22
CA GLN A 131 5.73 3.81 12.86
C GLN A 131 5.78 2.58 11.94
N THR A 132 5.47 2.76 10.65
CA THR A 132 5.51 1.70 9.66
C THR A 132 6.93 1.19 9.45
N ILE A 133 7.92 2.07 9.35
CA ILE A 133 9.32 1.70 9.15
C ILE A 133 9.89 1.07 10.44
N ARG A 134 9.59 1.65 11.59
CA ARG A 134 10.07 1.19 12.89
C ARG A 134 9.66 -0.24 13.20
N TYR A 135 8.37 -0.53 13.10
CA TYR A 135 7.79 -1.80 13.55
C TYR A 135 7.50 -2.79 12.41
N GLY A 136 7.66 -2.36 11.17
CA GLY A 136 7.22 -3.15 10.03
C GLY A 136 5.70 -3.22 9.91
N ARG A 137 5.24 -3.99 8.94
CA ARG A 137 3.81 -4.27 8.72
C ARG A 137 3.62 -5.71 8.26
N GLN A 138 2.54 -6.29 8.71
CA GLN A 138 2.10 -7.60 8.24
C GLN A 138 0.63 -7.49 7.87
N GLY A 139 0.31 -7.76 6.61
CA GLY A 139 -1.05 -7.74 6.10
C GLY A 139 -1.44 -9.10 5.54
N GLN A 140 -2.68 -9.52 5.80
CA GLN A 140 -3.21 -10.76 5.29
C GLN A 140 -4.61 -10.56 4.74
N MET A 141 -4.83 -10.96 3.49
CA MET A 141 -6.13 -11.16 2.90
C MET A 141 -6.36 -12.69 2.81
N PRO A 142 -7.38 -13.24 3.46
CA PRO A 142 -7.62 -14.67 3.40
C PRO A 142 -8.11 -15.09 2.01
N ALA A 143 -7.75 -16.33 1.61
CA ALA A 143 -8.23 -16.95 0.37
C ALA A 143 -9.75 -17.13 0.40
N GLN A 144 -10.43 -16.77 -0.68
CA GLN A 144 -11.89 -16.84 -0.79
C GLN A 144 -12.39 -18.03 -1.63
N ALA A 145 -11.49 -18.79 -2.26
CA ALA A 145 -11.87 -19.88 -3.15
C ALA A 145 -12.83 -20.89 -2.51
N GLN A 146 -12.54 -21.33 -1.28
CA GLN A 146 -13.37 -22.32 -0.58
C GLN A 146 -14.72 -21.75 -0.12
N LEU A 147 -14.77 -20.47 0.24
CA LEU A 147 -15.99 -19.82 0.74
C LEU A 147 -16.94 -19.39 -0.38
N GLN A 148 -16.38 -18.96 -1.52
CA GLN A 148 -17.15 -18.35 -2.60
C GLN A 148 -17.34 -19.28 -3.79
N GLY A 149 -16.41 -20.20 -4.04
CA GLY A 149 -16.33 -20.97 -5.27
C GLY A 149 -15.81 -20.14 -6.46
N ASN A 150 -15.34 -20.82 -7.49
CA ASN A 150 -14.65 -20.20 -8.63
C ASN A 150 -15.52 -19.17 -9.39
N ASP A 151 -16.80 -19.49 -9.60
CA ASP A 151 -17.69 -18.61 -10.40
C ASP A 151 -17.97 -17.30 -9.68
N ARG A 152 -18.20 -17.35 -8.36
CA ARG A 152 -18.40 -16.12 -7.55
C ARG A 152 -17.12 -15.31 -7.44
N VAL A 153 -15.94 -15.96 -7.33
CA VAL A 153 -14.66 -15.26 -7.33
C VAL A 153 -14.46 -14.53 -8.67
N HIS A 154 -14.82 -15.15 -9.79
CA HIS A 154 -14.76 -14.51 -11.10
C HIS A 154 -15.64 -13.26 -11.18
N LEU A 155 -16.89 -13.35 -10.72
CA LEU A 155 -17.82 -12.20 -10.66
C LEU A 155 -17.31 -11.11 -9.70
N LEU A 156 -16.74 -11.50 -8.55
CA LEU A 156 -16.16 -10.55 -7.59
C LEU A 156 -14.96 -9.82 -8.19
N ALA A 157 -14.10 -10.50 -8.93
CA ALA A 157 -12.96 -9.89 -9.60
C ALA A 157 -13.41 -8.87 -10.67
N ALA A 158 -14.42 -9.24 -11.48
CA ALA A 158 -15.01 -8.32 -12.45
C ALA A 158 -15.66 -7.09 -11.80
N TYR A 159 -16.37 -7.28 -10.68
CA TYR A 159 -16.94 -6.19 -9.91
C TYR A 159 -15.84 -5.26 -9.35
N VAL A 160 -14.80 -5.81 -8.70
CA VAL A 160 -13.69 -5.02 -8.16
C VAL A 160 -12.96 -4.27 -9.27
N TYR A 161 -12.71 -4.91 -10.41
CA TYR A 161 -12.13 -4.26 -11.57
C TYR A 161 -12.97 -3.06 -12.05
N SER A 162 -14.29 -3.21 -12.08
CA SER A 162 -15.19 -2.13 -12.50
C SER A 162 -15.18 -0.91 -11.56
N LEU A 163 -14.83 -1.09 -10.27
CA LEU A 163 -14.80 0.01 -9.31
C LEU A 163 -13.72 1.07 -9.62
N SER A 164 -12.57 0.64 -10.14
CA SER A 164 -11.47 1.53 -10.53
C SER A 164 -11.48 1.92 -12.01
N HIS A 165 -12.37 1.32 -12.83
CA HIS A 165 -12.45 1.53 -14.29
C HIS A 165 -13.81 2.06 -14.74
N SER A 166 -14.70 2.48 -13.84
CA SER A 166 -15.96 3.12 -14.21
C SER A 166 -15.72 4.55 -14.69
N PRO A 167 -16.52 5.06 -15.65
CA PRO A 167 -16.39 6.43 -16.17
C PRO A 167 -16.43 7.52 -15.08
N GLU A 168 -17.09 7.24 -13.96
CA GLU A 168 -17.19 8.15 -12.81
C GLU A 168 -15.92 8.18 -11.94
N ALA A 169 -15.01 7.22 -12.07
CA ALA A 169 -13.75 7.18 -11.32
C ALA A 169 -12.71 8.18 -11.86
N GLY A 170 -12.82 8.56 -13.13
CA GLY A 170 -11.90 9.49 -13.82
C GLY A 170 -12.20 10.98 -13.58
N GLU A 171 -13.37 11.34 -13.09
CA GLU A 171 -13.81 12.74 -13.00
C GLU A 171 -13.50 13.42 -11.65
N LYS A 172 -12.87 12.72 -10.71
CA LYS A 172 -12.52 13.23 -9.36
C LYS A 172 -11.02 13.35 -9.09
N ALA A 173 -10.20 13.34 -10.13
CA ALA A 173 -8.73 13.42 -10.02
C ALA A 173 -8.13 14.76 -10.50
N ASP A 174 -8.93 15.85 -10.55
CA ASP A 174 -8.45 17.23 -10.78
C ASP A 174 -8.54 18.08 -9.51
#